data_fb261c59a14e89e17bcc3fe79cd42278
#
_entry.id   fb261c59a14e89e17bcc3fe79cd42278
#
_cell.length_a   1.000
_cell.length_b   1.000
_cell.length_c   1.000
_cell.angle_alpha   90.00
_cell.angle_beta   90.00
_cell.angle_gamma   90.00
#
_symmetry.space_group_name_H-M   'P 1'
#
loop_
_entity.id
_entity.type
_entity.pdbx_description
1 polymer ?
#
loop_
_entity_poly.entity_id
_entity_poly.type
_entity_poly.pdbx_seq_one_letter_code
_entity_poly.pdbx_strand_id
1 'polypeptide(L)'
;MTQEIEKYNVHTKAHKRKFIKRWLIAIVVLAIIIWAFAGVPSLELKSKSLEILKSIFSGLFHPDISYIYIPDGEDLLRGLLETFAIAVVGTFIAAIICIPLAFLGANNMVKLRPVSGVSKFILSVIRVFPEIVMALIFIKAVGPGSFSGVLALGIHSVGMLGKLLAEDIESLDFSAVESLKASGANKIKTLVFAVIPQIMPAFLSLILYRFELNLRSASILGLIGAGGIGTPLIFAIQTRSWDRVGIILIGLVLMVAIVDLISGSIRKRIL
;
A
#
# COMPACT_ATOMS: atom_id res chain seq x y z
N MET A 1 27.01 -36.57 47.42
CA MET A 1 26.01 -37.51 46.85
C MET A 1 24.58 -36.97 46.97
N THR A 2 24.10 -36.45 48.06
CA THR A 2 22.73 -35.89 48.25
C THR A 2 22.48 -34.62 47.44
N GLN A 3 23.44 -33.70 47.29
CA GLN A 3 23.28 -32.44 46.53
C GLN A 3 23.22 -32.61 44.99
N GLU A 4 23.87 -33.67 44.46
CA GLU A 4 23.77 -33.95 43.03
C GLU A 4 22.45 -34.58 42.63
N ILE A 5 21.88 -35.41 43.50
CA ILE A 5 20.56 -36.01 43.28
C ILE A 5 19.45 -34.92 43.31
N GLU A 6 19.62 -33.94 44.18
CA GLU A 6 18.66 -32.81 44.28
C GLU A 6 18.73 -31.90 43.06
N LYS A 7 19.92 -31.58 42.54
CA LYS A 7 20.08 -30.85 41.26
C LYS A 7 19.51 -31.60 40.07
N TYR A 8 19.69 -32.91 39.99
CA TYR A 8 19.15 -33.74 38.90
C TYR A 8 17.61 -33.76 38.92
N ASN A 9 17.01 -33.83 40.09
CA ASN A 9 15.53 -33.79 40.25
C ASN A 9 14.92 -32.44 39.94
N VAL A 10 15.60 -31.33 40.17
CA VAL A 10 15.15 -29.98 39.83
C VAL A 10 15.20 -29.76 38.30
N HIS A 11 16.25 -30.22 37.62
CA HIS A 11 16.36 -30.11 36.17
C HIS A 11 15.30 -30.96 35.42
N THR A 12 15.03 -32.17 35.91
CA THR A 12 14.00 -33.04 35.30
C THR A 12 12.57 -32.52 35.55
N LYS A 13 12.28 -31.93 36.69
CA LYS A 13 10.97 -31.27 36.98
C LYS A 13 10.77 -30.02 36.11
N ALA A 14 11.83 -29.21 35.91
CA ALA A 14 11.74 -28.02 35.08
C ALA A 14 11.54 -28.39 33.58
N HIS A 15 12.17 -29.48 33.11
CA HIS A 15 12.01 -29.96 31.74
C HIS A 15 10.60 -30.53 31.49
N LYS A 16 10.06 -31.32 32.44
CA LYS A 16 8.68 -31.81 32.38
C LYS A 16 7.65 -30.67 32.39
N ARG A 17 7.87 -29.63 33.19
CA ARG A 17 6.99 -28.44 33.25
C ARG A 17 6.99 -27.64 31.96
N LYS A 18 8.16 -27.47 31.30
CA LYS A 18 8.29 -26.84 29.97
C LYS A 18 7.63 -27.69 28.89
N PHE A 19 7.76 -28.99 28.95
CA PHE A 19 7.13 -29.93 28.01
C PHE A 19 5.60 -29.89 28.12
N ILE A 20 5.06 -29.98 29.34
CA ILE A 20 3.61 -29.88 29.58
C ILE A 20 3.07 -28.52 29.12
N LYS A 21 3.79 -27.41 29.38
CA LYS A 21 3.38 -26.07 28.94
C LYS A 21 3.33 -25.96 27.40
N ARG A 22 4.29 -26.57 26.70
CA ARG A 22 4.28 -26.61 25.21
C ARG A 22 3.09 -27.39 24.66
N TRP A 23 2.81 -28.55 25.25
CA TRP A 23 1.63 -29.34 24.86
C TRP A 23 0.30 -28.66 25.18
N LEU A 24 0.20 -27.98 26.30
CA LEU A 24 -0.97 -27.15 26.64
C LEU A 24 -1.17 -26.02 25.63
N ILE A 25 -0.10 -25.33 25.26
CA ILE A 25 -0.17 -24.28 24.22
C ILE A 25 -0.59 -24.90 22.88
N ALA A 26 -0.03 -26.04 22.50
CA ALA A 26 -0.39 -26.71 21.26
C ALA A 26 -1.87 -27.13 21.22
N ILE A 27 -2.39 -27.67 22.34
CA ILE A 27 -3.79 -28.04 22.47
C ILE A 27 -4.71 -26.81 22.40
N VAL A 28 -4.34 -25.69 23.05
CA VAL A 28 -5.10 -24.44 22.98
C VAL A 28 -5.12 -23.89 21.56
N VAL A 29 -3.98 -23.89 20.88
CA VAL A 29 -3.89 -23.45 19.48
C VAL A 29 -4.74 -24.35 18.58
N LEU A 30 -4.65 -25.67 18.77
CA LEU A 30 -5.45 -26.62 18.01
C LEU A 30 -6.96 -26.43 18.26
N ALA A 31 -7.36 -26.20 19.51
CA ALA A 31 -8.74 -25.91 19.88
C ALA A 31 -9.26 -24.61 19.22
N ILE A 32 -8.44 -23.57 19.19
CA ILE A 32 -8.77 -22.30 18.51
C ILE A 32 -8.92 -22.54 16.99
N ILE A 33 -8.03 -23.32 16.40
CA ILE A 33 -8.10 -23.65 14.97
C ILE A 33 -9.39 -24.43 14.68
N ILE A 34 -9.69 -25.48 15.45
CA ILE A 34 -10.92 -26.27 15.28
C ILE A 34 -12.17 -25.39 15.47
N TRP A 35 -12.17 -24.52 16.49
CA TRP A 35 -13.27 -23.58 16.73
C TRP A 35 -13.43 -22.59 15.57
N ALA A 36 -12.34 -22.06 15.01
CA ALA A 36 -12.37 -21.19 13.84
C ALA A 36 -12.93 -21.91 12.62
N PHE A 37 -12.52 -23.14 12.36
CA PHE A 37 -13.06 -23.95 11.25
C PHE A 37 -14.53 -24.34 11.46
N ALA A 38 -14.95 -24.61 12.69
CA ALA A 38 -16.36 -24.90 12.99
C ALA A 38 -17.28 -23.69 12.78
N GLY A 39 -16.73 -22.45 12.88
CA GLY A 39 -17.46 -21.21 12.61
C GLY A 39 -17.58 -20.88 11.10
N VAL A 40 -16.84 -21.56 10.23
CA VAL A 40 -16.95 -21.37 8.79
C VAL A 40 -18.08 -22.22 8.27
N PRO A 41 -19.12 -21.63 7.63
CA PRO A 41 -20.21 -22.42 7.03
C PRO A 41 -19.63 -23.46 6.07
N SER A 42 -20.14 -24.68 6.10
CA SER A 42 -19.73 -25.75 5.19
C SER A 42 -19.80 -25.25 3.74
N LEU A 43 -18.69 -25.38 3.02
CA LEU A 43 -18.63 -25.09 1.59
C LEU A 43 -19.55 -26.06 0.86
N GLU A 44 -20.84 -25.70 0.75
CA GLU A 44 -21.76 -26.38 -0.18
C GLU A 44 -21.33 -26.03 -1.61
N LEU A 45 -20.46 -26.84 -2.18
CA LEU A 45 -20.16 -26.79 -3.60
C LEU A 45 -21.44 -27.16 -4.36
N LYS A 46 -22.25 -26.11 -4.66
CA LYS A 46 -23.39 -26.27 -5.57
C LYS A 46 -22.89 -26.85 -6.89
N SER A 47 -23.61 -27.79 -7.49
CA SER A 47 -23.23 -28.40 -8.79
C SER A 47 -22.89 -27.37 -9.89
N LYS A 48 -23.53 -26.20 -9.84
CA LYS A 48 -23.25 -25.06 -10.72
C LYS A 48 -21.89 -24.37 -10.45
N SER A 49 -21.26 -24.56 -9.28
CA SER A 49 -19.98 -23.90 -8.96
C SER A 49 -18.84 -24.40 -9.85
N LEU A 50 -18.85 -25.68 -10.22
CA LEU A 50 -17.86 -26.25 -11.14
C LEU A 50 -18.03 -25.74 -12.57
N GLU A 51 -19.27 -25.56 -13.04
CA GLU A 51 -19.53 -24.96 -14.36
C GLU A 51 -19.08 -23.51 -14.44
N ILE A 52 -19.35 -22.73 -13.38
CA ILE A 52 -18.88 -21.34 -13.28
C ILE A 52 -17.36 -21.29 -13.27
N LEU A 53 -16.69 -22.12 -12.47
CA LEU A 53 -15.23 -22.20 -12.45
C LEU A 53 -14.67 -22.54 -13.83
N LYS A 54 -15.25 -23.52 -14.52
CA LYS A 54 -14.84 -23.90 -15.87
C LYS A 54 -15.02 -22.74 -16.85
N SER A 55 -16.13 -21.99 -16.78
CA SER A 55 -16.36 -20.83 -17.64
C SER A 55 -15.39 -19.67 -17.35
N ILE A 56 -15.05 -19.41 -16.07
CA ILE A 56 -14.03 -18.45 -15.68
C ILE A 56 -12.66 -18.81 -16.28
N PHE A 57 -12.21 -20.04 -16.06
CA PHE A 57 -10.93 -20.50 -16.61
C PHE A 57 -10.93 -20.48 -18.14
N SER A 58 -12.02 -20.92 -18.80
CA SER A 58 -12.12 -20.85 -20.25
C SER A 58 -12.00 -19.42 -20.77
N GLY A 59 -12.70 -18.45 -20.16
CA GLY A 59 -12.64 -17.06 -20.58
C GLY A 59 -11.26 -16.41 -20.33
N LEU A 60 -10.60 -16.76 -19.21
CA LEU A 60 -9.24 -16.27 -18.93
C LEU A 60 -8.20 -16.75 -19.95
N PHE A 61 -8.36 -17.96 -20.48
CA PHE A 61 -7.47 -18.52 -21.52
C PHE A 61 -7.86 -18.16 -22.96
N HIS A 62 -9.07 -17.62 -23.16
CA HIS A 62 -9.53 -17.16 -24.47
C HIS A 62 -9.99 -15.69 -24.37
N PRO A 63 -9.02 -14.75 -24.15
CA PRO A 63 -9.34 -13.35 -23.95
C PRO A 63 -9.90 -12.70 -25.22
N ASP A 64 -10.86 -11.78 -25.04
CA ASP A 64 -11.44 -10.98 -26.12
C ASP A 64 -10.45 -9.90 -26.60
N ILE A 65 -9.65 -10.24 -27.61
CA ILE A 65 -8.65 -9.33 -28.17
C ILE A 65 -9.30 -8.08 -28.82
N SER A 66 -10.55 -8.18 -29.26
CA SER A 66 -11.26 -7.04 -29.86
C SER A 66 -11.51 -5.91 -28.88
N TYR A 67 -11.52 -6.21 -27.58
CA TYR A 67 -11.68 -5.23 -26.51
C TYR A 67 -10.44 -4.35 -26.26
N ILE A 68 -9.30 -4.66 -26.86
CA ILE A 68 -8.06 -3.88 -26.69
C ILE A 68 -8.26 -2.44 -27.15
N TYR A 69 -8.91 -2.27 -28.34
CA TYR A 69 -9.18 -0.97 -28.90
C TYR A 69 -10.54 -0.96 -29.62
N ILE A 70 -11.44 -0.11 -29.14
CA ILE A 70 -12.77 0.09 -29.75
C ILE A 70 -12.87 1.57 -30.15
N PRO A 71 -12.99 1.88 -31.46
CA PRO A 71 -13.21 3.26 -31.88
C PRO A 71 -14.46 3.83 -31.21
N ASP A 72 -14.32 5.00 -30.56
CA ASP A 72 -15.38 5.75 -29.90
C ASP A 72 -16.12 5.03 -28.75
N GLY A 73 -15.53 3.94 -28.19
CA GLY A 73 -16.08 3.15 -27.08
C GLY A 73 -15.17 3.11 -25.84
N GLU A 74 -15.69 2.47 -24.77
CA GLU A 74 -14.87 2.08 -23.63
C GLU A 74 -14.01 0.88 -24.04
N ASP A 75 -12.71 1.03 -23.99
CA ASP A 75 -11.73 0.00 -24.34
C ASP A 75 -10.67 -0.21 -23.24
N LEU A 76 -9.90 -1.28 -23.40
CA LEU A 76 -8.82 -1.63 -22.48
C LEU A 76 -7.79 -0.51 -22.35
N LEU A 77 -7.35 0.08 -23.46
CA LEU A 77 -6.27 1.08 -23.46
C LEU A 77 -6.71 2.36 -22.73
N ARG A 78 -7.91 2.85 -22.97
CA ARG A 78 -8.45 4.03 -22.29
C ARG A 78 -8.59 3.78 -20.79
N GLY A 79 -9.13 2.63 -20.40
CA GLY A 79 -9.26 2.27 -18.98
C GLY A 79 -7.91 2.13 -18.28
N LEU A 80 -6.89 1.56 -18.93
CA LEU A 80 -5.53 1.48 -18.40
C LEU A 80 -4.87 2.85 -18.29
N LEU A 81 -4.99 3.71 -19.30
CA LEU A 81 -4.47 5.08 -19.29
C LEU A 81 -5.13 5.92 -18.19
N GLU A 82 -6.45 5.78 -18.02
CA GLU A 82 -7.17 6.45 -16.94
C GLU A 82 -6.67 6.00 -15.56
N THR A 83 -6.50 4.69 -15.36
CA THR A 83 -5.95 4.13 -14.12
C THR A 83 -4.54 4.65 -13.84
N PHE A 84 -3.71 4.69 -14.87
CA PHE A 84 -2.36 5.24 -14.78
C PHE A 84 -2.39 6.73 -14.41
N ALA A 85 -3.26 7.51 -15.06
CA ALA A 85 -3.41 8.94 -14.78
C ALA A 85 -3.88 9.20 -13.34
N ILE A 86 -4.86 8.42 -12.83
CA ILE A 86 -5.32 8.50 -11.43
C ILE A 86 -4.14 8.26 -10.47
N ALA A 87 -3.35 7.23 -10.73
CA ALA A 87 -2.19 6.90 -9.87
C ALA A 87 -1.10 7.98 -9.91
N VAL A 88 -0.76 8.51 -11.10
CA VAL A 88 0.24 9.58 -11.26
C VAL A 88 -0.22 10.86 -10.55
N VAL A 89 -1.42 11.34 -10.87
CA VAL A 89 -1.93 12.61 -10.31
C VAL A 89 -2.12 12.50 -8.80
N GLY A 90 -2.69 11.39 -8.31
CA GLY A 90 -2.85 11.15 -6.87
C GLY A 90 -1.51 11.12 -6.13
N THR A 91 -0.50 10.45 -6.68
CA THR A 91 0.84 10.40 -6.10
C THR A 91 1.53 11.77 -6.13
N PHE A 92 1.40 12.51 -7.23
CA PHE A 92 1.98 13.85 -7.38
C PHE A 92 1.41 14.85 -6.38
N ILE A 93 0.08 14.88 -6.22
CA ILE A 93 -0.59 15.72 -5.22
C ILE A 93 -0.11 15.34 -3.82
N ALA A 94 -0.04 14.05 -3.52
CA ALA A 94 0.45 13.58 -2.22
C ALA A 94 1.90 13.99 -1.96
N ALA A 95 2.78 13.88 -2.96
CA ALA A 95 4.18 14.26 -2.85
C ALA A 95 4.36 15.75 -2.53
N ILE A 96 3.53 16.61 -3.10
CA ILE A 96 3.58 18.06 -2.80
C ILE A 96 3.07 18.34 -1.39
N ILE A 97 1.90 17.79 -1.02
CA ILE A 97 1.25 18.08 0.26
C ILE A 97 2.02 17.45 1.43
N CYS A 98 2.65 16.30 1.25
CA CYS A 98 3.37 15.63 2.32
C CYS A 98 4.66 16.38 2.75
N ILE A 99 5.30 17.15 1.86
CA ILE A 99 6.55 17.87 2.18
C ILE A 99 6.38 18.81 3.40
N PRO A 100 5.48 19.79 3.40
CA PRO A 100 5.36 20.69 4.55
C PRO A 100 4.94 19.93 5.82
N LEU A 101 4.08 18.94 5.71
CA LEU A 101 3.68 18.13 6.86
C LEU A 101 4.81 17.28 7.42
N ALA A 102 5.68 16.74 6.57
CA ALA A 102 6.86 15.97 7.01
C ALA A 102 7.86 16.86 7.73
N PHE A 103 8.17 18.04 7.19
CA PHE A 103 9.07 19.01 7.85
C PHE A 103 8.50 19.49 9.19
N LEU A 104 7.19 19.73 9.29
CA LEU A 104 6.54 20.05 10.55
C LEU A 104 6.48 18.86 11.51
N GLY A 105 6.45 17.64 11.00
CA GLY A 105 6.46 16.41 11.76
C GLY A 105 7.83 16.03 12.33
N ALA A 106 8.93 16.42 11.67
CA ALA A 106 10.27 16.05 12.08
C ALA A 106 10.73 16.83 13.35
N ASN A 107 11.01 16.08 14.43
CA ASN A 107 11.37 16.67 15.73
C ASN A 107 12.68 17.47 15.70
N ASN A 108 13.59 17.16 14.77
CA ASN A 108 14.87 17.85 14.61
C ASN A 108 14.76 19.17 13.82
N MET A 109 13.67 19.39 13.09
CA MET A 109 13.43 20.60 12.31
C MET A 109 12.60 21.64 13.06
N VAL A 110 11.68 21.21 13.92
CA VAL A 110 10.75 22.07 14.65
C VAL A 110 11.10 22.12 16.12
N LYS A 111 11.33 23.34 16.66
CA LYS A 111 11.65 23.52 18.08
C LYS A 111 10.47 23.27 19.02
N LEU A 112 9.23 23.45 18.54
CA LEU A 112 8.00 23.32 19.33
C LEU A 112 7.47 21.88 19.23
N ARG A 113 7.72 21.06 20.22
CA ARG A 113 7.23 19.68 20.33
C ARG A 113 5.72 19.50 20.06
N PRO A 114 4.82 20.41 20.49
CA PRO A 114 3.39 20.29 20.16
C PRO A 114 3.12 20.33 18.65
N VAL A 115 3.82 21.15 17.88
CA VAL A 115 3.63 21.26 16.42
C VAL A 115 4.01 19.96 15.73
N SER A 116 5.17 19.39 16.07
CA SER A 116 5.57 18.08 15.55
C SER A 116 4.58 16.97 15.94
N GLY A 117 4.10 16.99 17.18
CA GLY A 117 3.08 16.05 17.67
C GLY A 117 1.78 16.12 16.88
N VAL A 118 1.26 17.32 16.63
CA VAL A 118 0.03 17.53 15.83
C VAL A 118 0.22 17.07 14.40
N SER A 119 1.34 17.43 13.75
CA SER A 119 1.62 16.98 12.38
C SER A 119 1.70 15.45 12.28
N LYS A 120 2.44 14.80 13.18
CA LYS A 120 2.52 13.33 13.24
C LYS A 120 1.17 12.68 13.51
N PHE A 121 0.34 13.31 14.36
CA PHE A 121 -1.01 12.82 14.63
C PHE A 121 -1.87 12.89 13.38
N ILE A 122 -1.89 14.03 12.66
CA ILE A 122 -2.64 14.18 11.39
C ILE A 122 -2.21 13.13 10.37
N LEU A 123 -0.90 12.98 10.14
CA LEU A 123 -0.36 11.98 9.21
C LEU A 123 -0.76 10.55 9.62
N SER A 124 -0.75 10.26 10.91
CA SER A 124 -1.16 8.95 11.43
C SER A 124 -2.65 8.68 11.26
N VAL A 125 -3.50 9.68 11.50
CA VAL A 125 -4.95 9.58 11.29
C VAL A 125 -5.25 9.29 9.82
N ILE A 126 -4.67 10.07 8.89
CA ILE A 126 -4.87 9.87 7.44
C ILE A 126 -4.45 8.45 7.02
N ARG A 127 -3.35 7.94 7.54
CA ARG A 127 -2.82 6.61 7.21
C ARG A 127 -3.68 5.47 7.71
N VAL A 128 -4.39 5.63 8.83
CA VAL A 128 -5.23 4.58 9.44
C VAL A 128 -6.50 4.36 8.63
N PHE A 129 -7.00 5.39 7.94
CA PHE A 129 -8.20 5.26 7.10
C PHE A 129 -7.93 4.34 5.92
N PRO A 130 -8.76 3.28 5.70
CA PRO A 130 -8.65 2.45 4.51
C PRO A 130 -8.91 3.25 3.23
N GLU A 131 -8.11 3.02 2.18
CA GLU A 131 -8.24 3.70 0.89
C GLU A 131 -9.65 3.59 0.30
N ILE A 132 -10.26 2.40 0.41
CA ILE A 132 -11.61 2.12 -0.09
C ILE A 132 -12.65 2.99 0.61
N VAL A 133 -12.52 3.16 1.94
CA VAL A 133 -13.45 4.00 2.71
C VAL A 133 -13.33 5.47 2.28
N MET A 134 -12.11 5.96 2.08
CA MET A 134 -11.88 7.30 1.55
C MET A 134 -12.51 7.47 0.15
N ALA A 135 -12.31 6.49 -0.74
CA ALA A 135 -12.89 6.55 -2.06
C ALA A 135 -14.42 6.58 -2.02
N LEU A 136 -15.06 5.79 -1.18
CA LEU A 136 -16.52 5.82 -1.01
C LEU A 136 -17.02 7.18 -0.50
N ILE A 137 -16.30 7.83 0.43
CA ILE A 137 -16.63 9.16 0.91
C ILE A 137 -16.54 10.18 -0.25
N PHE A 138 -15.45 10.15 -1.03
CA PHE A 138 -15.28 11.07 -2.15
C PHE A 138 -16.26 10.80 -3.29
N ILE A 139 -16.59 9.54 -3.60
CA ILE A 139 -17.64 9.21 -4.56
C ILE A 139 -18.99 9.83 -4.15
N LYS A 140 -19.29 9.82 -2.85
CA LYS A 140 -20.52 10.46 -2.34
C LYS A 140 -20.45 11.99 -2.34
N ALA A 141 -19.26 12.57 -2.16
CA ALA A 141 -19.08 14.01 -2.09
C ALA A 141 -19.01 14.68 -3.47
N VAL A 142 -18.27 14.10 -4.43
CA VAL A 142 -17.96 14.71 -5.73
C VAL A 142 -18.51 13.91 -6.92
N GLY A 143 -19.12 12.76 -6.67
CA GLY A 143 -19.63 11.85 -7.68
C GLY A 143 -18.64 10.71 -8.03
N PRO A 144 -19.14 9.67 -8.73
CA PRO A 144 -18.31 8.62 -9.25
C PRO A 144 -17.40 9.11 -10.39
N GLY A 145 -16.23 8.50 -10.56
CA GLY A 145 -15.29 8.81 -11.64
C GLY A 145 -13.87 9.03 -11.15
N SER A 146 -12.94 9.30 -12.06
CA SER A 146 -11.50 9.42 -11.85
C SER A 146 -11.12 10.47 -10.82
N PHE A 147 -11.88 11.55 -10.70
CA PHE A 147 -11.60 12.63 -9.75
C PHE A 147 -11.72 12.15 -8.29
N SER A 148 -12.75 11.35 -7.98
CA SER A 148 -12.90 10.76 -6.64
C SER A 148 -11.76 9.78 -6.33
N GLY A 149 -11.28 9.02 -7.33
CA GLY A 149 -10.11 8.14 -7.22
C GLY A 149 -8.83 8.91 -6.92
N VAL A 150 -8.58 10.00 -7.65
CA VAL A 150 -7.41 10.88 -7.43
C VAL A 150 -7.43 11.46 -6.01
N LEU A 151 -8.57 11.95 -5.53
CA LEU A 151 -8.69 12.51 -4.18
C LEU A 151 -8.43 11.45 -3.10
N ALA A 152 -9.01 10.25 -3.26
CA ALA A 152 -8.84 9.16 -2.31
C ALA A 152 -7.38 8.73 -2.20
N LEU A 153 -6.74 8.43 -3.34
CA LEU A 153 -5.34 8.02 -3.38
C LEU A 153 -4.40 9.15 -2.97
N GLY A 154 -4.68 10.37 -3.41
CA GLY A 154 -3.88 11.54 -3.07
C GLY A 154 -3.81 11.76 -1.57
N ILE A 155 -4.96 11.88 -0.92
CA ILE A 155 -5.02 12.14 0.53
C ILE A 155 -4.46 10.97 1.33
N HIS A 156 -4.85 9.73 1.00
CA HIS A 156 -4.31 8.55 1.69
C HIS A 156 -2.77 8.48 1.59
N SER A 157 -2.23 8.79 0.41
CA SER A 157 -0.78 8.78 0.16
C SER A 157 -0.03 9.84 0.96
N VAL A 158 -0.66 11.00 1.27
CA VAL A 158 -0.05 12.04 2.13
C VAL A 158 0.31 11.46 3.50
N GLY A 159 -0.58 10.66 4.10
CA GLY A 159 -0.34 10.07 5.42
C GLY A 159 0.90 9.15 5.45
N MET A 160 1.05 8.33 4.41
CA MET A 160 2.18 7.41 4.31
C MET A 160 3.49 8.14 3.95
N LEU A 161 3.47 8.91 2.84
CA LEU A 161 4.67 9.64 2.37
C LEU A 161 5.15 10.64 3.42
N GLY A 162 4.23 11.41 4.02
CA GLY A 162 4.59 12.41 5.01
C GLY A 162 5.22 11.81 6.27
N LYS A 163 4.72 10.66 6.71
CA LYS A 163 5.30 9.99 7.87
C LYS A 163 6.69 9.42 7.57
N LEU A 164 6.86 8.70 6.47
CA LEU A 164 8.16 8.14 6.09
C LEU A 164 9.19 9.24 5.82
N LEU A 165 8.80 10.30 5.12
CA LEU A 165 9.68 11.45 4.89
C LEU A 165 10.07 12.16 6.20
N ALA A 166 9.16 12.26 7.17
CA ALA A 166 9.49 12.83 8.49
C ALA A 166 10.51 11.95 9.25
N GLU A 167 10.37 10.62 9.16
CA GLU A 167 11.31 9.66 9.73
C GLU A 167 12.68 9.74 9.03
N ASP A 168 12.73 9.89 7.71
CA ASP A 168 13.97 10.10 6.95
C ASP A 168 14.64 11.41 7.35
N ILE A 169 13.89 12.51 7.51
CA ILE A 169 14.42 13.80 7.98
C ILE A 169 14.97 13.66 9.41
N GLU A 170 14.33 12.89 10.28
CA GLU A 170 14.82 12.65 11.65
C GLU A 170 16.11 11.83 11.69
N SER A 171 16.36 10.98 10.70
CA SER A 171 17.54 10.11 10.60
C SER A 171 18.76 10.76 9.92
N LEU A 172 18.64 12.03 9.48
CA LEU A 172 19.72 12.73 8.78
C LEU A 172 21.00 12.84 9.61
N ASP A 173 22.14 12.75 8.92
CA ASP A 173 23.43 13.14 9.49
C ASP A 173 23.53 14.67 9.60
N PHE A 174 23.56 15.16 10.83
CA PHE A 174 23.63 16.58 11.13
C PHE A 174 25.03 17.19 11.01
N SER A 175 26.08 16.41 10.76
CA SER A 175 27.45 16.91 10.62
C SER A 175 27.58 17.97 9.50
N ALA A 176 26.94 17.72 8.35
CA ALA A 176 26.90 18.68 7.24
C ALA A 176 26.12 19.97 7.60
N VAL A 177 25.03 19.80 8.37
CA VAL A 177 24.22 20.94 8.87
C VAL A 177 25.03 21.83 9.84
N GLU A 178 25.76 21.19 10.75
CA GLU A 178 26.62 21.88 11.73
C GLU A 178 27.77 22.57 11.06
N SER A 179 28.45 21.95 10.10
CA SER A 179 29.55 22.53 9.32
C SER A 179 29.12 23.78 8.56
N LEU A 180 27.95 23.75 7.91
CA LEU A 180 27.43 24.95 7.21
C LEU A 180 27.03 26.04 8.18
N LYS A 181 26.48 25.74 9.34
CA LYS A 181 26.18 26.74 10.38
C LYS A 181 27.45 27.37 10.94
N ALA A 182 28.48 26.58 11.19
CA ALA A 182 29.80 27.09 11.63
C ALA A 182 30.44 28.05 10.60
N SER A 183 30.18 27.82 9.30
CA SER A 183 30.59 28.69 8.20
C SER A 183 29.68 29.92 8.02
N GLY A 184 28.72 30.17 8.92
CA GLY A 184 27.85 31.35 8.88
C GLY A 184 26.65 31.22 7.94
N ALA A 185 26.30 30.00 7.50
CA ALA A 185 25.11 29.79 6.66
C ALA A 185 23.82 30.06 7.43
N ASN A 186 22.88 30.76 6.79
CA ASN A 186 21.55 30.97 7.34
C ASN A 186 20.68 29.69 7.21
N LYS A 187 19.50 29.68 7.84
CA LYS A 187 18.60 28.52 7.85
C LYS A 187 18.21 28.03 6.44
N ILE A 188 17.97 28.95 5.49
CA ILE A 188 17.59 28.61 4.12
C ILE A 188 18.76 27.96 3.38
N LYS A 189 19.97 28.52 3.51
CA LYS A 189 21.18 27.93 2.91
C LYS A 189 21.45 26.53 3.48
N THR A 190 21.33 26.37 4.78
CA THR A 190 21.46 25.05 5.43
C THR A 190 20.42 24.05 4.95
N LEU A 191 19.16 24.47 4.79
CA LEU A 191 18.11 23.61 4.26
C LEU A 191 18.42 23.17 2.82
N VAL A 192 18.74 24.12 1.93
CA VAL A 192 18.95 23.85 0.50
C VAL A 192 20.23 23.06 0.24
N PHE A 193 21.31 23.31 0.95
CA PHE A 193 22.63 22.73 0.64
C PHE A 193 23.02 21.55 1.54
N ALA A 194 22.38 21.36 2.71
CA ALA A 194 22.68 20.23 3.58
C ALA A 194 21.50 19.26 3.69
N VAL A 195 20.27 19.73 3.91
CA VAL A 195 19.13 18.85 4.22
C VAL A 195 18.52 18.27 2.93
N ILE A 196 18.11 19.14 1.99
CA ILE A 196 17.43 18.70 0.76
C ILE A 196 18.25 17.70 -0.04
N PRO A 197 19.56 17.88 -0.29
CA PRO A 197 20.35 16.92 -1.05
C PRO A 197 20.42 15.52 -0.40
N GLN A 198 20.42 15.47 0.94
CA GLN A 198 20.47 14.20 1.66
C GLN A 198 19.13 13.43 1.61
N ILE A 199 18.00 14.14 1.70
CA ILE A 199 16.69 13.48 1.70
C ILE A 199 16.17 13.18 0.30
N MET A 200 16.63 13.90 -0.73
CA MET A 200 16.05 13.83 -2.08
C MET A 200 16.09 12.42 -2.69
N PRO A 201 17.19 11.64 -2.62
CA PRO A 201 17.24 10.30 -3.15
C PRO A 201 16.22 9.36 -2.47
N ALA A 202 16.16 9.39 -1.14
CA ALA A 202 15.19 8.61 -0.36
C ALA A 202 13.76 9.02 -0.68
N PHE A 203 13.48 10.32 -0.73
CA PHE A 203 12.14 10.85 -1.04
C PHE A 203 11.67 10.46 -2.44
N LEU A 204 12.52 10.58 -3.47
CA LEU A 204 12.18 10.14 -4.82
C LEU A 204 11.91 8.63 -4.88
N SER A 205 12.69 7.84 -4.15
CA SER A 205 12.45 6.40 -4.03
C SER A 205 11.10 6.09 -3.37
N LEU A 206 10.72 6.84 -2.33
CA LEU A 206 9.41 6.71 -1.66
C LEU A 206 8.26 7.10 -2.58
N ILE A 207 8.40 8.16 -3.39
CA ILE A 207 7.40 8.57 -4.37
C ILE A 207 7.17 7.47 -5.40
N LEU A 208 8.24 6.92 -5.98
CA LEU A 208 8.15 5.83 -6.95
C LEU A 208 7.47 4.60 -6.34
N TYR A 209 7.87 4.21 -5.13
CA TYR A 209 7.25 3.11 -4.42
C TYR A 209 5.75 3.36 -4.17
N ARG A 210 5.38 4.57 -3.76
CA ARG A 210 3.97 4.91 -3.55
C ARG A 210 3.18 4.95 -4.85
N PHE A 211 3.79 5.39 -5.93
CA PHE A 211 3.17 5.34 -7.26
C PHE A 211 2.84 3.91 -7.70
N GLU A 212 3.77 2.96 -7.52
CA GLU A 212 3.53 1.53 -7.79
C GLU A 212 2.34 0.99 -6.97
N LEU A 213 2.26 1.34 -5.69
CA LEU A 213 1.12 0.96 -4.84
C LEU A 213 -0.18 1.61 -5.32
N ASN A 214 -0.15 2.91 -5.62
CA ASN A 214 -1.32 3.65 -6.08
C ASN A 214 -1.87 3.12 -7.41
N LEU A 215 -1.01 2.62 -8.31
CA LEU A 215 -1.45 2.03 -9.56
C LEU A 215 -2.31 0.78 -9.34
N ARG A 216 -1.92 -0.08 -8.40
CA ARG A 216 -2.69 -1.26 -8.01
C ARG A 216 -3.98 -0.87 -7.29
N SER A 217 -3.88 0.09 -6.37
CA SER A 217 -5.04 0.60 -5.64
C SER A 217 -6.06 1.27 -6.55
N ALA A 218 -5.63 2.05 -7.56
CA ALA A 218 -6.52 2.68 -8.53
C ALA A 218 -7.39 1.64 -9.26
N SER A 219 -6.80 0.50 -9.64
CA SER A 219 -7.54 -0.58 -10.29
C SER A 219 -8.63 -1.17 -9.37
N ILE A 220 -8.34 -1.30 -8.07
CA ILE A 220 -9.30 -1.81 -7.08
C ILE A 220 -10.40 -0.75 -6.80
N LEU A 221 -10.02 0.52 -6.66
CA LEU A 221 -10.97 1.60 -6.43
C LEU A 221 -11.94 1.81 -7.60
N GLY A 222 -11.52 1.48 -8.82
CA GLY A 222 -12.39 1.45 -9.98
C GLY A 222 -13.57 0.49 -9.85
N LEU A 223 -13.42 -0.64 -9.12
CA LEU A 223 -14.52 -1.60 -8.86
C LEU A 223 -15.69 -0.98 -8.08
N ILE A 224 -15.42 0.07 -7.31
CA ILE A 224 -16.45 0.80 -6.53
C ILE A 224 -16.89 2.10 -7.21
N GLY A 225 -16.43 2.36 -8.45
CA GLY A 225 -16.83 3.52 -9.23
C GLY A 225 -15.91 4.75 -9.11
N ALA A 226 -14.68 4.57 -8.64
CA ALA A 226 -13.67 5.64 -8.59
C ALA A 226 -12.86 5.83 -9.89
N GLY A 227 -13.40 5.38 -11.02
CA GLY A 227 -12.80 5.52 -12.35
C GLY A 227 -11.75 4.45 -12.69
N GLY A 228 -11.20 4.54 -13.89
CA GLY A 228 -10.18 3.63 -14.39
C GLY A 228 -10.73 2.26 -14.81
N ILE A 229 -9.80 1.35 -15.12
CA ILE A 229 -10.09 0.01 -15.67
C ILE A 229 -10.92 -0.89 -14.73
N GLY A 230 -10.96 -0.58 -13.43
CA GLY A 230 -11.79 -1.33 -12.49
C GLY A 230 -13.29 -1.24 -12.78
N THR A 231 -13.76 -0.14 -13.36
CA THR A 231 -15.17 0.04 -13.72
C THR A 231 -15.60 -0.94 -14.82
N PRO A 232 -14.97 -1.02 -16.00
CA PRO A 232 -15.31 -2.05 -16.98
C PRO A 232 -15.04 -3.47 -16.47
N LEU A 233 -14.07 -3.68 -15.58
CA LEU A 233 -13.83 -4.97 -14.98
C LEU A 233 -15.03 -5.47 -14.16
N ILE A 234 -15.60 -4.63 -13.28
CA ILE A 234 -16.76 -5.04 -12.47
C ILE A 234 -17.98 -5.31 -13.34
N PHE A 235 -18.20 -4.50 -14.40
CA PHE A 235 -19.28 -4.76 -15.37
C PHE A 235 -19.09 -6.07 -16.10
N ALA A 236 -17.87 -6.40 -16.57
CA ALA A 236 -17.57 -7.65 -17.22
C ALA A 236 -17.81 -8.87 -16.27
N ILE A 237 -17.47 -8.75 -14.99
CA ILE A 237 -17.73 -9.76 -13.97
C ILE A 237 -19.25 -9.95 -13.75
N GLN A 238 -20.01 -8.85 -13.62
CA GLN A 238 -21.45 -8.87 -13.40
C GLN A 238 -22.21 -9.48 -14.58
N THR A 239 -21.77 -9.20 -15.80
CA THR A 239 -22.34 -9.75 -17.05
C THR A 239 -21.79 -11.14 -17.39
N ARG A 240 -20.87 -11.67 -16.60
CA ARG A 240 -20.19 -12.97 -16.81
C ARG A 240 -19.44 -13.05 -18.16
N SER A 241 -18.97 -11.94 -18.67
CA SER A 241 -18.15 -11.86 -19.88
C SER A 241 -16.69 -12.18 -19.52
N TRP A 242 -16.42 -13.47 -19.26
CA TRP A 242 -15.12 -13.92 -18.74
C TRP A 242 -13.96 -13.74 -19.71
N ASP A 243 -14.23 -13.69 -21.00
CA ASP A 243 -13.33 -13.34 -22.08
C ASP A 243 -12.82 -11.89 -21.95
N ARG A 244 -13.72 -10.94 -21.63
CA ARG A 244 -13.36 -9.53 -21.33
C ARG A 244 -12.64 -9.40 -19.99
N VAL A 245 -13.07 -10.14 -18.98
CA VAL A 245 -12.34 -10.19 -17.69
C VAL A 245 -10.90 -10.65 -17.93
N GLY A 246 -10.69 -11.67 -18.77
CA GLY A 246 -9.38 -12.19 -19.12
C GLY A 246 -8.46 -11.12 -19.71
N ILE A 247 -8.91 -10.40 -20.75
CA ILE A 247 -8.06 -9.36 -21.38
C ILE A 247 -7.79 -8.19 -20.47
N ILE A 248 -8.75 -7.77 -19.64
CA ILE A 248 -8.57 -6.71 -18.66
C ILE A 248 -7.52 -7.09 -17.61
N LEU A 249 -7.58 -8.31 -17.08
CA LEU A 249 -6.60 -8.79 -16.10
C LEU A 249 -5.19 -8.90 -16.71
N ILE A 250 -5.08 -9.39 -17.94
CA ILE A 250 -3.79 -9.43 -18.67
C ILE A 250 -3.25 -8.00 -18.83
N GLY A 251 -4.07 -7.05 -19.28
CA GLY A 251 -3.69 -5.65 -19.43
C GLY A 251 -3.21 -5.03 -18.11
N LEU A 252 -3.93 -5.28 -17.02
CA LEU A 252 -3.54 -4.83 -15.67
C LEU A 252 -2.18 -5.40 -15.23
N VAL A 253 -1.99 -6.71 -15.39
CA VAL A 253 -0.73 -7.36 -15.01
C VAL A 253 0.43 -6.81 -15.83
N LEU A 254 0.25 -6.63 -17.14
CA LEU A 254 1.26 -6.06 -18.00
C LEU A 254 1.58 -4.61 -17.63
N MET A 255 0.57 -3.77 -17.40
CA MET A 255 0.77 -2.38 -16.98
C MET A 255 1.55 -2.30 -15.67
N VAL A 256 1.15 -3.06 -14.65
CA VAL A 256 1.84 -3.08 -13.36
C VAL A 256 3.27 -3.59 -13.51
N ALA A 257 3.49 -4.69 -14.26
CA ALA A 257 4.83 -5.25 -14.49
C ALA A 257 5.77 -4.26 -15.19
N ILE A 258 5.29 -3.55 -16.22
CA ILE A 258 6.06 -2.53 -16.94
C ILE A 258 6.44 -1.39 -15.97
N VAL A 259 5.49 -0.90 -15.20
CA VAL A 259 5.74 0.18 -14.23
C VAL A 259 6.72 -0.27 -13.14
N ASP A 260 6.56 -1.47 -12.59
CA ASP A 260 7.47 -2.01 -11.57
C ASP A 260 8.91 -2.14 -12.12
N LEU A 261 9.08 -2.58 -13.36
CA LEU A 261 10.40 -2.68 -14.02
C LEU A 261 11.04 -1.29 -14.23
N ILE A 262 10.27 -0.33 -14.72
CA ILE A 262 10.76 1.05 -14.96
C ILE A 262 11.12 1.71 -13.63
N SER A 263 10.21 1.70 -12.67
CA SER A 263 10.42 2.29 -11.33
C SER A 263 11.60 1.64 -10.60
N GLY A 264 11.73 0.32 -10.68
CA GLY A 264 12.85 -0.41 -10.10
C GLY A 264 14.20 -0.03 -10.72
N SER A 265 14.22 0.18 -12.04
CA SER A 265 15.43 0.63 -12.77
C SER A 265 15.81 2.06 -12.41
N ILE A 266 14.83 2.97 -12.28
CA ILE A 266 15.05 4.35 -11.86
C ILE A 266 15.56 4.39 -10.41
N ARG A 267 14.93 3.63 -9.51
CA ARG A 267 15.31 3.57 -8.09
C ARG A 267 16.76 3.13 -7.88
N LYS A 268 17.23 2.12 -8.65
CA LYS A 268 18.62 1.66 -8.61
C LYS A 268 19.65 2.71 -9.05
N ARG A 269 19.22 3.74 -9.79
CA ARG A 269 20.11 4.82 -10.24
C ARG A 269 20.10 6.03 -9.30
N ILE A 270 19.08 6.14 -8.46
CA ILE A 270 18.90 7.25 -7.51
C ILE A 270 19.57 6.93 -6.17
N LEU A 271 19.52 5.66 -5.74
CA LEU A 271 20.17 5.14 -4.54
C LEU A 271 21.57 4.63 -4.84
#